data_7ec7d5469535ed5698a9f74dc9e7daea
#
_entry.id   7ec7d5469535ed5698a9f74dc9e7daea
#
_cell.length_a   1.000
_cell.length_b   1.000
_cell.length_c   1.000
_cell.angle_alpha   90.00
_cell.angle_beta   90.00
_cell.angle_gamma   90.00
#
_symmetry.space_group_name_H-M   'P 1'
#
loop_
_entity.id
_entity.type
_entity.pdbx_description
1 polymer ?
#
loop_
_entity_poly.entity_id
_entity_poly.type
_entity_poly.pdbx_seq_one_letter_code
_entity_poly.pdbx_strand_id
1 'polypeptide(L)'
;MYGSRGAGVRASVAVVGVALLLAGCSGGDDGDGEKDRASGSGITQQPNGTDPFWVNPEGNAAAQVAAYEKAGKDKDAKLIRRIAEQPTGEWIGPENPEQEAKGFTEAAEKADRDAVLVLYNIPHRDCGQYSGGGAADGDAYRAWIDGVARGIGDRPATIVLEPDAVLHVVDGCTPEEFHEERYDLLTGAIETLGALENTKVYLDAGNAGWGDPEEIYDPLKWAGVEQADGFAVNVSNFYTTEDSIAYGKQLSSKIGDKPFVIDTSRNGNGPWNEGDEDERWCNPPGRALGESPTTKTADPLVDAYLWVKRPGESDGECKGGPKAGQWWPEYALDLAKASG
;
A
#
# COMPACT_ATOMS: atom_id res chain seq x y z
N MET A 1 -51.43 29.78 22.06
CA MET A 1 -52.72 29.12 22.33
C MET A 1 -52.58 27.62 22.07
N TYR A 2 -52.89 26.85 23.15
CA TYR A 2 -53.10 25.41 23.21
C TYR A 2 -51.94 24.50 22.73
N GLY A 3 -51.30 23.66 23.50
CA GLY A 3 -51.62 23.02 24.81
C GLY A 3 -52.15 21.60 24.62
N SER A 4 -51.36 20.53 24.91
CA SER A 4 -51.77 19.26 25.50
C SER A 4 -50.63 18.24 25.34
N ARG A 5 -49.92 17.76 26.32
CA ARG A 5 -50.09 16.90 27.50
C ARG A 5 -50.52 15.44 27.14
N GLY A 6 -49.70 14.54 27.59
CA GLY A 6 -50.01 13.23 28.16
C GLY A 6 -49.37 12.09 27.36
N ALA A 7 -48.88 10.99 27.86
CA ALA A 7 -48.75 10.47 29.22
C ALA A 7 -47.71 9.32 29.14
N GLY A 8 -46.96 9.11 30.20
CA GLY A 8 -46.04 7.99 30.34
C GLY A 8 -46.70 6.68 30.66
N VAL A 9 -46.06 5.61 30.28
CA VAL A 9 -46.31 4.30 30.88
C VAL A 9 -44.97 3.68 31.28
N ARG A 10 -44.84 3.55 32.61
CA ARG A 10 -43.80 2.71 33.23
C ARG A 10 -44.33 1.28 33.29
N ALA A 11 -43.54 0.30 32.98
CA ALA A 11 -43.77 -1.08 33.41
C ALA A 11 -42.42 -1.67 33.86
N SER A 12 -42.51 -2.19 35.06
CA SER A 12 -41.40 -2.66 35.89
C SER A 12 -41.10 -4.15 35.68
N VAL A 13 -39.84 -4.52 35.79
CA VAL A 13 -39.22 -5.65 36.51
C VAL A 13 -39.89 -7.02 36.49
N ALA A 14 -39.14 -8.01 36.09
CA ALA A 14 -39.08 -9.31 36.78
C ALA A 14 -37.70 -9.95 36.61
N VAL A 15 -36.95 -9.98 37.70
CA VAL A 15 -35.76 -10.80 37.93
C VAL A 15 -36.24 -12.20 38.31
N VAL A 16 -35.75 -13.22 37.64
CA VAL A 16 -35.80 -14.61 38.18
C VAL A 16 -34.39 -15.16 38.10
N GLY A 17 -33.79 -15.23 39.24
CA GLY A 17 -32.55 -16.00 39.47
C GLY A 17 -32.95 -17.44 39.80
N VAL A 18 -32.20 -18.37 39.21
CA VAL A 18 -32.12 -19.75 39.74
C VAL A 18 -30.65 -20.15 39.77
N ALA A 19 -30.16 -20.32 40.96
CA ALA A 19 -28.89 -20.93 41.27
C ALA A 19 -29.08 -22.43 41.56
N LEU A 20 -27.94 -23.16 41.63
CA LEU A 20 -27.73 -24.52 42.17
C LEU A 20 -27.54 -25.59 41.09
N LEU A 21 -26.64 -26.55 41.16
CA LEU A 21 -25.69 -27.01 42.20
C LEU A 21 -24.56 -27.83 41.55
N LEU A 22 -23.44 -27.91 42.25
CA LEU A 22 -22.29 -28.77 42.05
C LEU A 22 -22.56 -30.24 42.43
N ALA A 23 -22.02 -31.12 41.60
CA ALA A 23 -21.49 -32.46 42.04
C ALA A 23 -20.84 -33.04 40.78
N GLY A 24 -19.59 -33.48 40.65
CA GLY A 24 -18.71 -34.17 41.56
C GLY A 24 -18.45 -35.59 41.03
N CYS A 25 -17.17 -35.89 40.73
CA CYS A 25 -16.52 -37.21 40.62
C CYS A 25 -16.54 -37.96 39.29
N SER A 26 -15.37 -37.98 38.60
CA SER A 26 -14.38 -39.06 38.64
C SER A 26 -14.62 -40.31 37.80
N GLY A 27 -13.73 -40.58 36.89
CA GLY A 27 -13.38 -41.95 36.46
C GLY A 27 -13.33 -42.19 34.97
N GLY A 28 -12.13 -42.27 34.41
CA GLY A 28 -11.64 -43.38 33.58
C GLY A 28 -12.11 -43.50 32.12
N ASP A 29 -11.13 -43.39 31.30
CA ASP A 29 -10.70 -44.31 30.22
C ASP A 29 -11.22 -44.11 28.80
N ASP A 30 -10.21 -43.99 27.97
CA ASP A 30 -10.02 -44.35 26.57
C ASP A 30 -11.18 -44.22 25.56
N GLY A 31 -10.97 -43.36 24.59
CA GLY A 31 -11.75 -43.31 23.34
C GLY A 31 -11.23 -42.27 22.40
N ASP A 32 -10.30 -42.69 21.51
CA ASP A 32 -9.90 -41.92 20.32
C ASP A 32 -11.10 -41.38 19.56
N GLY A 33 -11.24 -40.08 19.54
CA GLY A 33 -12.19 -39.35 18.74
C GLY A 33 -11.52 -38.11 18.18
N GLU A 34 -10.78 -38.31 17.11
CA GLU A 34 -10.23 -37.29 16.25
C GLU A 34 -11.39 -36.42 15.72
N LYS A 35 -11.67 -35.33 16.41
CA LYS A 35 -12.55 -34.29 15.88
C LYS A 35 -11.71 -33.46 14.92
N ASP A 36 -11.86 -33.72 13.63
CA ASP A 36 -11.52 -32.82 12.55
C ASP A 36 -11.96 -31.39 12.89
N ARG A 37 -11.05 -30.61 13.45
CA ARG A 37 -11.13 -29.17 13.38
C ARG A 37 -10.82 -28.83 11.94
N ALA A 38 -11.85 -28.44 11.19
CA ALA A 38 -11.68 -27.76 9.92
C ALA A 38 -10.70 -26.59 10.16
N SER A 39 -9.44 -26.81 9.76
CA SER A 39 -8.43 -25.77 9.67
C SER A 39 -8.93 -24.83 8.57
N GLY A 40 -9.45 -23.68 8.95
CA GLY A 40 -9.62 -22.59 8.00
C GLY A 40 -8.25 -22.29 7.44
N SER A 41 -8.04 -22.52 6.15
CA SER A 41 -6.79 -22.20 5.45
C SER A 41 -6.74 -20.70 5.19
N GLY A 42 -6.64 -19.91 6.25
CA GLY A 42 -6.19 -18.53 6.16
C GLY A 42 -4.68 -18.48 5.94
N ILE A 43 -4.19 -17.49 5.24
CA ILE A 43 -2.76 -17.18 5.17
C ILE A 43 -2.31 -16.79 6.59
N THR A 44 -1.89 -17.78 7.38
CA THR A 44 -1.53 -17.62 8.79
C THR A 44 -0.04 -17.62 9.03
N GLN A 45 0.77 -17.92 8.00
CA GLN A 45 2.23 -17.96 8.11
C GLN A 45 2.83 -16.96 7.13
N GLN A 46 3.72 -16.11 7.64
CA GLN A 46 4.58 -15.29 6.78
C GLN A 46 5.41 -16.22 5.89
N PRO A 47 5.63 -15.87 4.60
CA PRO A 47 6.50 -16.66 3.73
C PRO A 47 7.85 -16.89 4.40
N ASN A 48 8.40 -18.10 4.29
CA ASN A 48 9.73 -18.44 4.80
C ASN A 48 10.84 -17.77 3.96
N GLY A 49 10.75 -16.47 3.80
CA GLY A 49 11.71 -15.62 3.11
C GLY A 49 12.50 -14.79 4.11
N THR A 50 13.65 -14.38 3.71
CA THR A 50 14.56 -13.54 4.49
C THR A 50 14.27 -12.06 4.30
N ASP A 51 13.12 -11.71 3.76
CA ASP A 51 12.71 -10.35 3.52
C ASP A 51 12.03 -9.77 4.77
N PRO A 52 12.34 -8.53 5.13
CA PRO A 52 11.85 -7.95 6.38
C PRO A 52 10.36 -7.61 6.34
N PHE A 53 9.74 -7.53 5.15
CA PHE A 53 8.43 -6.92 4.98
C PHE A 53 7.26 -7.83 5.38
N TRP A 54 6.23 -7.21 5.95
CA TRP A 54 5.03 -7.90 6.44
C TRP A 54 4.01 -8.16 5.33
N VAL A 55 3.51 -9.40 5.28
CA VAL A 55 2.38 -9.79 4.43
C VAL A 55 1.09 -9.61 5.20
N ASN A 56 0.21 -8.73 4.74
CA ASN A 56 -1.10 -8.51 5.34
C ASN A 56 -2.06 -9.69 5.02
N PRO A 57 -2.45 -10.51 6.02
CA PRO A 57 -3.35 -11.64 5.78
C PRO A 57 -4.81 -11.23 5.54
N GLU A 58 -5.16 -9.97 5.75
CA GLU A 58 -6.52 -9.42 5.59
C GLU A 58 -6.69 -8.59 4.30
N GLY A 59 -5.66 -8.58 3.44
CA GLY A 59 -5.71 -7.84 2.17
C GLY A 59 -6.72 -8.40 1.16
N ASN A 60 -7.06 -7.61 0.15
CA ASN A 60 -8.03 -7.96 -0.90
C ASN A 60 -7.69 -9.28 -1.60
N ALA A 61 -6.41 -9.54 -1.87
CA ALA A 61 -5.98 -10.79 -2.49
C ALA A 61 -6.23 -12.00 -1.58
N ALA A 62 -5.97 -11.90 -0.28
CA ALA A 62 -6.23 -12.95 0.69
C ALA A 62 -7.73 -13.26 0.81
N ALA A 63 -8.56 -12.22 0.87
CA ALA A 63 -10.02 -12.36 0.85
C ALA A 63 -10.51 -13.04 -0.44
N GLN A 64 -9.90 -12.73 -1.59
CA GLN A 64 -10.24 -13.36 -2.88
C GLN A 64 -9.84 -14.84 -2.92
N VAL A 65 -8.69 -15.21 -2.35
CA VAL A 65 -8.28 -16.62 -2.21
C VAL A 65 -9.36 -17.39 -1.43
N ALA A 66 -9.75 -16.89 -0.25
CA ALA A 66 -10.77 -17.53 0.58
C ALA A 66 -12.12 -17.66 -0.16
N ALA A 67 -12.51 -16.65 -0.94
CA ALA A 67 -13.74 -16.67 -1.74
C ALA A 67 -13.67 -17.74 -2.85
N TYR A 68 -12.54 -17.88 -3.52
CA TYR A 68 -12.36 -18.88 -4.57
C TYR A 68 -12.31 -20.31 -4.01
N GLU A 69 -11.66 -20.54 -2.87
CA GLU A 69 -11.66 -21.84 -2.19
C GLU A 69 -13.08 -22.25 -1.77
N LYS A 70 -13.82 -21.34 -1.15
CA LYS A 70 -15.21 -21.58 -0.78
C LYS A 70 -16.09 -21.91 -2.00
N ALA A 71 -15.76 -21.37 -3.17
CA ALA A 71 -16.47 -21.62 -4.42
C ALA A 71 -15.97 -22.86 -5.18
N GLY A 72 -14.95 -23.59 -4.68
CA GLY A 72 -14.34 -24.74 -5.35
C GLY A 72 -13.51 -24.39 -6.58
N LYS A 73 -13.03 -23.12 -6.67
CA LYS A 73 -12.19 -22.59 -7.75
C LYS A 73 -10.70 -22.71 -7.39
N ASP A 74 -10.22 -23.89 -7.05
CA ASP A 74 -8.88 -24.12 -6.51
C ASP A 74 -7.74 -23.63 -7.42
N LYS A 75 -7.94 -23.69 -8.75
CA LYS A 75 -6.93 -23.19 -9.71
C LYS A 75 -6.81 -21.67 -9.64
N ASP A 76 -7.92 -20.95 -9.54
CA ASP A 76 -7.93 -19.51 -9.45
C ASP A 76 -7.41 -19.05 -8.07
N ALA A 77 -7.79 -19.77 -6.99
CA ALA A 77 -7.25 -19.55 -5.66
C ALA A 77 -5.72 -19.67 -5.63
N LYS A 78 -5.17 -20.73 -6.27
CA LYS A 78 -3.72 -20.92 -6.37
C LYS A 78 -3.01 -19.79 -7.12
N LEU A 79 -3.64 -19.23 -8.16
CA LEU A 79 -3.08 -18.09 -8.89
C LEU A 79 -3.07 -16.82 -8.02
N ILE A 80 -4.21 -16.50 -7.36
CA ILE A 80 -4.27 -15.30 -6.52
C ILE A 80 -3.36 -15.40 -5.28
N ARG A 81 -3.04 -16.61 -4.79
CA ARG A 81 -2.04 -16.77 -3.72
C ARG A 81 -0.68 -16.22 -4.08
N ARG A 82 -0.29 -16.20 -5.37
CA ARG A 82 0.96 -15.55 -5.82
C ARG A 82 1.00 -14.06 -5.45
N ILE A 83 -0.18 -13.42 -5.34
CA ILE A 83 -0.32 -12.04 -4.90
C ILE A 83 -0.49 -11.98 -3.37
N ALA A 84 -1.38 -12.80 -2.83
CA ALA A 84 -1.77 -12.77 -1.43
C ALA A 84 -0.62 -13.14 -0.45
N GLU A 85 0.38 -13.87 -0.92
CA GLU A 85 1.54 -14.30 -0.13
C GLU A 85 2.73 -13.33 -0.25
N GLN A 86 2.55 -12.17 -0.90
CA GLN A 86 3.58 -11.14 -1.00
C GLN A 86 3.23 -9.92 -0.13
N PRO A 87 4.24 -9.27 0.47
CA PRO A 87 4.04 -7.99 1.11
C PRO A 87 3.68 -6.92 0.07
N THR A 88 2.71 -6.09 0.38
CA THR A 88 2.29 -4.97 -0.47
C THR A 88 2.21 -3.69 0.35
N GLY A 89 2.38 -2.54 -0.30
CA GLY A 89 2.22 -1.25 0.33
C GLY A 89 0.81 -1.03 0.90
N GLU A 90 0.72 -0.51 2.11
CA GLU A 90 -0.52 -0.02 2.68
C GLU A 90 -0.68 1.46 2.37
N TRP A 91 -1.69 1.79 1.58
CA TRP A 91 -1.99 3.17 1.21
C TRP A 91 -2.84 3.81 2.30
N ILE A 92 -2.24 4.76 3.03
CA ILE A 92 -2.89 5.39 4.18
C ILE A 92 -3.95 6.38 3.71
N GLY A 93 -5.18 6.19 4.18
CA GLY A 93 -6.32 7.01 3.83
C GLY A 93 -6.29 8.42 4.47
N PRO A 94 -7.12 9.34 3.96
CA PRO A 94 -7.13 10.72 4.43
C PRO A 94 -7.83 10.90 5.80
N GLU A 95 -8.72 9.99 6.21
CA GLU A 95 -9.64 10.27 7.33
C GLU A 95 -9.09 9.91 8.71
N ASN A 96 -8.35 8.80 8.85
CA ASN A 96 -7.87 8.31 10.14
C ASN A 96 -6.39 7.88 10.08
N PRO A 97 -5.47 8.77 9.65
CA PRO A 97 -4.08 8.40 9.35
C PRO A 97 -3.33 7.81 10.53
N GLU A 98 -3.54 8.35 11.74
CA GLU A 98 -2.89 7.85 12.95
C GLU A 98 -3.33 6.42 13.29
N GLN A 99 -4.64 6.15 13.22
CA GLN A 99 -5.17 4.84 13.56
C GLN A 99 -4.80 3.78 12.52
N GLU A 100 -4.84 4.14 11.23
CA GLU A 100 -4.47 3.24 10.13
C GLU A 100 -2.98 2.88 10.18
N ALA A 101 -2.10 3.89 10.25
CA ALA A 101 -0.67 3.68 10.35
C ALA A 101 -0.30 2.86 11.61
N LYS A 102 -0.92 3.17 12.76
CA LYS A 102 -0.74 2.42 13.99
C LYS A 102 -1.17 0.97 13.85
N GLY A 103 -2.37 0.71 13.37
CA GLY A 103 -2.91 -0.64 13.26
C GLY A 103 -2.06 -1.52 12.35
N PHE A 104 -1.62 -0.98 11.21
CA PHE A 104 -0.80 -1.71 10.25
C PHE A 104 0.61 -1.98 10.79
N THR A 105 1.28 -0.97 11.36
CA THR A 105 2.63 -1.13 11.92
C THR A 105 2.66 -2.01 13.16
N GLU A 106 1.63 -1.96 14.04
CA GLU A 106 1.51 -2.90 15.17
C GLU A 106 1.33 -4.35 14.73
N ALA A 107 0.60 -4.58 13.64
CA ALA A 107 0.43 -5.93 13.09
C ALA A 107 1.73 -6.46 12.48
N ALA A 108 2.48 -5.62 11.78
CA ALA A 108 3.80 -5.94 11.25
C ALA A 108 4.81 -6.25 12.38
N GLU A 109 4.89 -5.40 13.40
CA GLU A 109 5.75 -5.59 14.56
C GLU A 109 5.46 -6.90 15.30
N LYS A 110 4.18 -7.25 15.51
CA LYS A 110 3.78 -8.55 16.10
C LYS A 110 4.25 -9.75 15.30
N ALA A 111 4.45 -9.58 13.99
CA ALA A 111 4.99 -10.60 13.11
C ALA A 111 6.51 -10.58 13.00
N ASP A 112 7.20 -9.68 13.72
CA ASP A 112 8.64 -9.41 13.61
C ASP A 112 9.03 -9.06 12.17
N ARG A 113 8.28 -8.08 11.58
CA ARG A 113 8.42 -7.62 10.20
C ARG A 113 8.26 -6.10 10.12
N ASP A 114 8.80 -5.54 9.05
CA ASP A 114 8.69 -4.13 8.70
C ASP A 114 7.39 -3.84 7.93
N ALA A 115 6.75 -2.74 8.25
CA ALA A 115 5.61 -2.24 7.47
C ALA A 115 6.10 -1.52 6.21
N VAL A 116 5.37 -1.68 5.09
CA VAL A 116 5.51 -0.83 3.91
C VAL A 116 4.28 0.06 3.81
N LEU A 117 4.48 1.37 3.93
CA LEU A 117 3.41 2.36 3.87
C LEU A 117 3.55 3.22 2.62
N VAL A 118 2.43 3.62 2.03
CA VAL A 118 2.38 4.55 0.90
C VAL A 118 1.56 5.75 1.33
N LEU A 119 2.16 6.92 1.27
CA LEU A 119 1.53 8.17 1.63
C LEU A 119 1.21 8.94 0.35
N TYR A 120 -0.08 9.12 0.07
CA TYR A 120 -0.57 9.73 -1.16
C TYR A 120 -1.75 10.66 -0.87
N ASN A 121 -1.44 11.84 -0.34
CA ASN A 121 -2.46 12.81 0.07
C ASN A 121 -2.05 14.27 -0.15
N ILE A 122 -1.02 14.54 -0.97
CA ILE A 122 -0.61 15.90 -1.31
C ILE A 122 -1.78 16.70 -1.91
N PRO A 123 -1.99 17.98 -1.57
CA PRO A 123 -3.00 18.81 -2.22
C PRO A 123 -2.87 18.82 -3.75
N HIS A 124 -4.00 18.80 -4.45
CA HIS A 124 -4.06 18.78 -5.93
C HIS A 124 -3.37 17.55 -6.55
N ARG A 125 -3.38 16.39 -5.84
CA ARG A 125 -2.77 15.16 -6.38
C ARG A 125 -3.48 14.69 -7.65
N ASP A 126 -2.74 13.95 -8.48
CA ASP A 126 -3.21 13.34 -9.73
C ASP A 126 -3.90 14.33 -10.70
N CYS A 127 -3.66 15.63 -10.52
CA CYS A 127 -4.22 16.69 -11.36
C CYS A 127 -5.72 16.55 -11.63
N GLY A 128 -6.45 15.95 -10.71
CA GLY A 128 -7.89 15.72 -10.83
C GLY A 128 -8.27 14.53 -11.72
N GLN A 129 -7.34 13.65 -12.08
CA GLN A 129 -7.61 12.43 -12.85
C GLN A 129 -8.28 11.35 -11.99
N TYR A 130 -8.02 10.05 -12.27
CA TYR A 130 -8.71 8.92 -11.62
C TYR A 130 -8.48 8.82 -10.10
N SER A 131 -7.33 9.29 -9.60
CA SER A 131 -6.97 9.34 -8.18
C SER A 131 -6.95 10.77 -7.63
N GLY A 132 -7.59 11.70 -8.34
CA GLY A 132 -7.66 13.11 -7.97
C GLY A 132 -8.17 13.35 -6.55
N GLY A 133 -7.70 14.42 -5.89
CA GLY A 133 -8.05 14.77 -4.52
C GLY A 133 -6.85 15.25 -3.72
N GLY A 134 -6.57 14.59 -2.60
CA GLY A 134 -5.57 14.99 -1.63
C GLY A 134 -6.16 15.78 -0.46
N ALA A 135 -5.30 16.26 0.43
CA ALA A 135 -5.66 17.16 1.52
C ALA A 135 -6.27 18.47 0.97
N ALA A 136 -7.14 19.07 1.75
CA ALA A 136 -7.85 20.28 1.34
C ALA A 136 -6.90 21.49 1.13
N ASP A 137 -5.81 21.52 1.87
CA ASP A 137 -4.77 22.55 1.85
C ASP A 137 -3.48 22.04 2.53
N GLY A 138 -2.44 22.87 2.54
CA GLY A 138 -1.16 22.53 3.15
C GLY A 138 -1.24 22.27 4.66
N ASP A 139 -2.09 22.97 5.40
CA ASP A 139 -2.23 22.76 6.85
C ASP A 139 -2.89 21.41 7.15
N ALA A 140 -3.91 21.05 6.37
CA ALA A 140 -4.56 19.74 6.46
C ALA A 140 -3.57 18.60 6.12
N TYR A 141 -2.71 18.81 5.12
CA TYR A 141 -1.66 17.86 4.77
C TYR A 141 -0.64 17.66 5.89
N ARG A 142 -0.11 18.76 6.46
CA ARG A 142 0.82 18.70 7.60
C ARG A 142 0.21 17.97 8.80
N ALA A 143 -1.04 18.29 9.13
CA ALA A 143 -1.75 17.61 10.22
C ALA A 143 -1.94 16.11 9.96
N TRP A 144 -2.15 15.72 8.68
CA TRP A 144 -2.27 14.34 8.26
C TRP A 144 -0.92 13.60 8.38
N ILE A 145 0.20 14.20 7.94
CA ILE A 145 1.56 13.66 8.10
C ILE A 145 1.90 13.48 9.58
N ASP A 146 1.59 14.47 10.43
CA ASP A 146 1.76 14.37 11.89
C ASP A 146 0.96 13.21 12.47
N GLY A 147 -0.25 12.98 11.97
CA GLY A 147 -1.07 11.84 12.34
C GLY A 147 -0.42 10.51 11.97
N VAL A 148 0.08 10.38 10.75
CA VAL A 148 0.83 9.18 10.30
C VAL A 148 2.05 8.94 11.19
N ALA A 149 2.87 9.98 11.42
CA ALA A 149 4.07 9.88 12.25
C ALA A 149 3.76 9.40 13.68
N ARG A 150 2.72 9.96 14.33
CA ARG A 150 2.26 9.48 15.64
C ARG A 150 1.77 8.03 15.57
N GLY A 151 1.10 7.66 14.48
CA GLY A 151 0.63 6.30 14.27
C GLY A 151 1.76 5.30 14.13
N ILE A 152 2.84 5.64 13.44
CA ILE A 152 4.04 4.80 13.31
C ILE A 152 4.77 4.70 14.66
N GLY A 153 5.04 5.83 15.32
CA GLY A 153 5.86 5.88 16.54
C GLY A 153 7.26 5.30 16.28
N ASP A 154 7.72 4.40 17.14
CA ASP A 154 9.06 3.81 17.06
C ASP A 154 9.10 2.49 16.26
N ARG A 155 8.02 2.11 15.58
CA ARG A 155 7.94 0.84 14.86
C ARG A 155 8.65 0.90 13.51
N PRO A 156 9.28 -0.23 13.08
CA PRO A 156 9.93 -0.28 11.77
C PRO A 156 8.95 -0.06 10.62
N ALA A 157 9.26 0.91 9.75
CA ALA A 157 8.46 1.21 8.57
C ALA A 157 9.33 1.67 7.39
N THR A 158 8.95 1.26 6.20
CA THR A 158 9.43 1.79 4.93
C THR A 158 8.31 2.61 4.29
N ILE A 159 8.55 3.87 4.01
CA ILE A 159 7.58 4.80 3.46
C ILE A 159 7.92 5.14 2.02
N VAL A 160 6.96 4.95 1.11
CA VAL A 160 6.97 5.57 -0.21
C VAL A 160 6.12 6.84 -0.12
N LEU A 161 6.77 7.98 -0.29
CA LEU A 161 6.17 9.29 -0.08
C LEU A 161 5.72 9.90 -1.40
N GLU A 162 4.45 10.23 -1.45
CA GLU A 162 3.73 11.03 -2.44
C GLU A 162 4.06 10.64 -3.89
N PRO A 163 3.60 9.45 -4.33
CA PRO A 163 3.65 9.08 -5.74
C PRO A 163 3.21 10.22 -6.65
N ASP A 164 3.93 10.41 -7.75
CA ASP A 164 3.65 11.39 -8.82
C ASP A 164 3.88 12.87 -8.46
N ALA A 165 4.00 13.22 -7.17
CA ALA A 165 3.92 14.61 -6.70
C ALA A 165 4.94 15.55 -7.33
N VAL A 166 6.19 15.10 -7.49
CA VAL A 166 7.28 15.88 -8.11
C VAL A 166 7.12 15.89 -9.62
N LEU A 167 6.78 14.76 -10.22
CA LEU A 167 6.67 14.63 -11.67
C LEU A 167 5.53 15.49 -12.24
N HIS A 168 4.41 15.62 -11.51
CA HIS A 168 3.31 16.51 -11.88
C HIS A 168 3.67 18.01 -11.82
N VAL A 169 4.76 18.37 -11.14
CA VAL A 169 5.33 19.72 -11.27
C VAL A 169 6.14 19.83 -12.55
N VAL A 170 6.97 18.82 -12.84
CA VAL A 170 7.87 18.81 -13.99
C VAL A 170 7.09 18.81 -15.31
N ASP A 171 6.03 18.03 -15.43
CA ASP A 171 5.20 17.95 -16.63
C ASP A 171 4.18 19.11 -16.78
N GLY A 172 4.11 20.00 -15.77
CA GLY A 172 3.23 21.16 -15.77
C GLY A 172 1.77 20.85 -15.47
N CYS A 173 1.46 19.65 -15.02
CA CYS A 173 0.13 19.23 -14.58
C CYS A 173 -0.28 19.97 -13.30
N THR A 174 0.65 20.18 -12.36
CA THR A 174 0.42 21.05 -11.20
C THR A 174 0.58 22.51 -11.61
N PRO A 175 -0.42 23.39 -11.37
CA PRO A 175 -0.29 24.82 -11.66
C PRO A 175 0.89 25.46 -10.93
N GLU A 176 1.58 26.39 -11.62
CA GLU A 176 2.82 27.04 -11.12
C GLU A 176 2.65 27.68 -9.75
N GLU A 177 1.46 28.23 -9.45
CA GLU A 177 1.12 28.86 -8.17
C GLU A 177 1.19 27.93 -6.96
N PHE A 178 1.19 26.59 -7.18
CA PHE A 178 1.27 25.58 -6.12
C PHE A 178 2.65 24.90 -6.02
N HIS A 179 3.60 25.23 -6.89
CA HIS A 179 4.90 24.54 -6.94
C HIS A 179 5.70 24.74 -5.65
N GLU A 180 5.83 25.99 -5.18
CA GLU A 180 6.57 26.32 -3.96
C GLU A 180 5.97 25.62 -2.73
N GLU A 181 4.63 25.73 -2.57
CA GLU A 181 3.93 25.05 -1.47
C GLU A 181 4.14 23.53 -1.54
N ARG A 182 4.07 22.92 -2.73
CA ARG A 182 4.25 21.47 -2.89
C ARG A 182 5.66 21.02 -2.46
N TYR A 183 6.70 21.75 -2.84
CA TYR A 183 8.06 21.46 -2.40
C TYR A 183 8.22 21.61 -0.88
N ASP A 184 7.65 22.65 -0.30
CA ASP A 184 7.66 22.87 1.15
C ASP A 184 6.94 21.76 1.92
N LEU A 185 5.81 21.29 1.39
CA LEU A 185 5.04 20.20 1.99
C LEU A 185 5.81 18.87 1.94
N LEU A 186 6.45 18.56 0.82
CA LEU A 186 7.26 17.34 0.67
C LEU A 186 8.48 17.37 1.58
N THR A 187 9.21 18.49 1.63
CA THR A 187 10.33 18.67 2.55
C THR A 187 9.91 18.52 4.01
N GLY A 188 8.82 19.17 4.42
CA GLY A 188 8.29 19.05 5.77
C GLY A 188 7.83 17.64 6.13
N ALA A 189 7.27 16.89 5.17
CA ALA A 189 6.89 15.49 5.37
C ALA A 189 8.13 14.61 5.57
N ILE A 190 9.20 14.81 4.76
CA ILE A 190 10.47 14.10 4.90
C ILE A 190 11.09 14.38 6.27
N GLU A 191 11.12 15.64 6.71
CA GLU A 191 11.64 16.02 8.02
C GLU A 191 10.86 15.37 9.18
N THR A 192 9.53 15.41 9.11
CA THR A 192 8.66 14.84 10.16
C THR A 192 8.81 13.33 10.26
N LEU A 193 8.79 12.62 9.13
CA LEU A 193 8.85 11.17 9.07
C LEU A 193 10.28 10.64 9.28
N GLY A 194 11.29 11.35 8.76
CA GLY A 194 12.70 11.03 8.94
C GLY A 194 13.22 11.26 10.37
N ALA A 195 12.46 11.96 11.22
CA ALA A 195 12.75 12.06 12.64
C ALA A 195 12.42 10.77 13.43
N LEU A 196 11.71 9.81 12.84
CA LEU A 196 11.39 8.52 13.43
C LEU A 196 12.58 7.56 13.27
N GLU A 197 13.13 7.06 14.38
CA GLU A 197 14.41 6.33 14.42
C GLU A 197 14.42 5.06 13.54
N ASN A 198 13.28 4.36 13.44
CA ASN A 198 13.17 3.08 12.71
C ASN A 198 12.39 3.20 11.40
N THR A 199 12.26 4.39 10.87
CA THR A 199 11.52 4.66 9.63
C THR A 199 12.49 5.04 8.51
N LYS A 200 12.25 4.50 7.32
CA LYS A 200 12.94 4.92 6.08
C LYS A 200 11.96 5.61 5.15
N VAL A 201 12.36 6.73 4.60
CA VAL A 201 11.52 7.56 3.72
C VAL A 201 12.12 7.62 2.31
N TYR A 202 11.34 7.20 1.31
CA TYR A 202 11.67 7.24 -0.10
C TYR A 202 10.68 8.13 -0.84
N LEU A 203 11.14 9.32 -1.28
CA LEU A 203 10.34 10.24 -2.08
C LEU A 203 10.12 9.66 -3.48
N ASP A 204 8.89 9.70 -3.99
CA ASP A 204 8.65 9.24 -5.36
C ASP A 204 9.39 10.12 -6.39
N ALA A 205 10.03 9.47 -7.35
CA ALA A 205 10.80 10.08 -8.42
C ALA A 205 10.34 9.65 -9.82
N GLY A 206 9.13 9.08 -9.92
CA GLY A 206 8.52 8.68 -11.19
C GLY A 206 9.10 7.41 -11.81
N ASN A 207 9.24 7.37 -13.12
CA ASN A 207 9.64 6.17 -13.85
C ASN A 207 10.39 6.48 -15.15
N ALA A 208 10.98 5.45 -15.75
CA ALA A 208 11.84 5.55 -16.93
C ALA A 208 11.17 6.12 -18.20
N GLY A 209 9.86 6.27 -18.21
CA GLY A 209 9.11 6.83 -19.35
C GLY A 209 8.43 8.17 -19.04
N TRP A 210 8.69 8.75 -17.88
CA TRP A 210 8.04 9.99 -17.47
C TRP A 210 9.08 11.10 -17.23
N GLY A 211 9.36 11.85 -18.29
CA GLY A 211 10.29 12.96 -18.29
C GLY A 211 11.78 12.57 -18.43
N ASP A 212 12.61 13.57 -18.59
CA ASP A 212 14.08 13.41 -18.67
C ASP A 212 14.68 13.52 -17.26
N PRO A 213 15.53 12.59 -16.81
CA PRO A 213 16.25 12.72 -15.56
C PRO A 213 16.96 14.07 -15.35
N GLU A 214 17.43 14.70 -16.43
CA GLU A 214 18.06 16.04 -16.36
C GLU A 214 17.05 17.16 -15.97
N GLU A 215 15.76 16.96 -16.18
CA GLU A 215 14.69 17.90 -15.79
C GLU A 215 14.13 17.60 -14.40
N ILE A 216 14.33 16.38 -13.89
CA ILE A 216 13.70 15.88 -12.67
C ILE A 216 14.57 16.08 -11.44
N TYR A 217 15.92 16.03 -11.55
CA TYR A 217 16.77 16.03 -10.37
C TYR A 217 16.73 17.32 -9.56
N ASP A 218 16.62 18.50 -10.17
CA ASP A 218 16.50 19.77 -9.45
C ASP A 218 15.17 19.86 -8.69
N PRO A 219 13.99 19.57 -9.30
CA PRO A 219 12.73 19.43 -8.60
C PRO A 219 12.75 18.44 -7.40
N LEU A 220 13.41 17.28 -7.55
CA LEU A 220 13.59 16.35 -6.43
C LEU A 220 14.40 16.96 -5.28
N LYS A 221 15.46 17.74 -5.57
CA LYS A 221 16.23 18.45 -4.55
C LYS A 221 15.41 19.53 -3.85
N TRP A 222 14.60 20.28 -4.61
CA TRP A 222 13.70 21.27 -4.02
C TRP A 222 12.64 20.63 -3.13
N ALA A 223 12.22 19.40 -3.46
CA ALA A 223 11.31 18.60 -2.64
C ALA A 223 11.98 17.88 -1.45
N GLY A 224 13.30 18.09 -1.22
CA GLY A 224 14.01 17.60 -0.04
C GLY A 224 14.56 16.18 -0.15
N VAL A 225 14.71 15.59 -1.35
CA VAL A 225 15.21 14.22 -1.53
C VAL A 225 16.58 13.97 -0.88
N GLU A 226 17.42 15.00 -0.74
CA GLU A 226 18.73 14.88 -0.09
C GLU A 226 18.63 14.59 1.41
N GLN A 227 17.51 14.96 2.07
CA GLN A 227 17.22 14.66 3.47
C GLN A 227 16.49 13.31 3.66
N ALA A 228 15.86 12.79 2.62
CA ALA A 228 15.23 11.45 2.66
C ALA A 228 16.30 10.34 2.70
N ASP A 229 15.92 9.13 3.05
CA ASP A 229 16.80 7.95 2.96
C ASP A 229 17.12 7.61 1.51
N GLY A 230 16.20 7.89 0.59
CA GLY A 230 16.37 7.68 -0.82
C GLY A 230 15.14 8.13 -1.61
N PHE A 231 14.93 7.51 -2.75
CA PHE A 231 13.76 7.78 -3.59
C PHE A 231 13.14 6.49 -4.13
N ALA A 232 11.86 6.55 -4.53
CA ALA A 232 11.14 5.43 -5.12
C ALA A 232 11.00 5.64 -6.63
N VAL A 233 11.08 4.56 -7.40
CA VAL A 233 10.87 4.61 -8.85
C VAL A 233 9.87 3.55 -9.30
N ASN A 234 9.21 3.81 -10.43
CA ASN A 234 8.26 2.91 -11.08
C ASN A 234 6.97 2.65 -10.27
N VAL A 235 6.65 3.52 -9.30
CA VAL A 235 5.44 3.37 -8.48
C VAL A 235 4.21 3.27 -9.37
N SER A 236 3.41 2.22 -9.16
CA SER A 236 2.20 1.91 -9.93
C SER A 236 2.40 1.78 -11.46
N ASN A 237 3.64 1.61 -11.93
CA ASN A 237 3.97 1.55 -13.34
C ASN A 237 4.51 0.17 -13.77
N PHE A 238 5.00 0.04 -15.00
CA PHE A 238 5.26 -1.23 -15.66
C PHE A 238 6.66 -1.33 -16.28
N TYR A 239 7.53 -0.33 -16.14
CA TYR A 239 8.89 -0.39 -16.69
C TYR A 239 9.66 -1.52 -16.03
N THR A 240 10.45 -2.24 -16.86
CA THR A 240 11.21 -3.39 -16.37
C THR A 240 12.12 -3.02 -15.21
N THR A 241 12.50 -3.99 -14.40
CA THR A 241 13.46 -3.78 -13.32
C THR A 241 14.78 -3.22 -13.86
N GLU A 242 15.23 -3.69 -15.03
CA GLU A 242 16.45 -3.20 -15.71
C GLU A 242 16.31 -1.72 -16.11
N ASP A 243 15.20 -1.33 -16.74
CA ASP A 243 14.93 0.07 -17.11
C ASP A 243 14.86 0.96 -15.86
N SER A 244 14.21 0.48 -14.81
CA SER A 244 14.05 1.18 -13.54
C SER A 244 15.38 1.37 -12.81
N ILE A 245 16.27 0.36 -12.85
CA ILE A 245 17.65 0.48 -12.33
C ILE A 245 18.44 1.51 -13.13
N ALA A 246 18.36 1.48 -14.46
CA ALA A 246 19.07 2.43 -15.31
C ALA A 246 18.62 3.87 -15.05
N TYR A 247 17.31 4.10 -14.95
CA TYR A 247 16.71 5.39 -14.62
C TYR A 247 17.11 5.86 -13.21
N GLY A 248 16.95 5.02 -12.19
CA GLY A 248 17.28 5.33 -10.82
C GLY A 248 18.76 5.69 -10.63
N LYS A 249 19.68 5.00 -11.33
CA LYS A 249 21.10 5.32 -11.30
C LYS A 249 21.44 6.68 -11.92
N GLN A 250 20.73 7.10 -12.97
CA GLN A 250 20.91 8.42 -13.54
C GLN A 250 20.55 9.50 -12.51
N LEU A 251 19.38 9.37 -11.85
CA LEU A 251 18.97 10.28 -10.78
C LEU A 251 19.94 10.23 -9.59
N SER A 252 20.25 9.03 -9.10
CA SER A 252 21.14 8.82 -7.95
C SER A 252 22.48 9.56 -8.12
N SER A 253 23.09 9.47 -9.30
CA SER A 253 24.36 10.14 -9.62
C SER A 253 24.31 11.68 -9.52
N LYS A 254 23.11 12.27 -9.60
CA LYS A 254 22.88 13.73 -9.54
C LYS A 254 22.48 14.20 -8.14
N ILE A 255 22.03 13.30 -7.28
CA ILE A 255 21.54 13.60 -5.93
C ILE A 255 22.39 12.93 -4.84
N GLY A 256 23.71 12.85 -5.05
CA GLY A 256 24.67 12.42 -4.04
C GLY A 256 24.71 10.92 -3.79
N ASP A 257 24.54 10.12 -4.85
CA ASP A 257 24.54 8.65 -4.80
C ASP A 257 23.48 8.07 -3.83
N LYS A 258 22.33 8.77 -3.67
CA LYS A 258 21.21 8.29 -2.86
C LYS A 258 20.69 6.95 -3.36
N PRO A 259 20.45 5.99 -2.48
CA PRO A 259 19.83 4.72 -2.86
C PRO A 259 18.37 4.90 -3.25
N PHE A 260 17.79 3.86 -3.86
CA PHE A 260 16.40 3.89 -4.26
C PHE A 260 15.72 2.53 -4.12
N VAL A 261 14.39 2.55 -4.09
CA VAL A 261 13.54 1.37 -4.14
C VAL A 261 12.77 1.33 -5.45
N ILE A 262 12.40 0.14 -5.90
CA ILE A 262 11.70 -0.06 -7.18
C ILE A 262 10.36 -0.76 -6.92
N ASP A 263 9.26 -0.21 -7.45
CA ASP A 263 8.00 -0.94 -7.53
C ASP A 263 8.07 -1.99 -8.65
N THR A 264 8.13 -3.27 -8.26
CA THR A 264 8.16 -4.41 -9.17
C THR A 264 6.83 -5.15 -9.24
N SER A 265 5.78 -4.60 -8.69
CA SER A 265 4.48 -5.28 -8.52
C SER A 265 3.86 -5.80 -9.81
N ARG A 266 4.03 -5.09 -10.93
CA ARG A 266 3.36 -5.39 -12.20
C ARG A 266 4.27 -5.28 -13.42
N ASN A 267 5.57 -5.27 -13.26
CA ASN A 267 6.52 -4.95 -14.31
C ASN A 267 7.13 -6.15 -15.04
N GLY A 268 6.66 -7.40 -14.77
CA GLY A 268 7.27 -8.62 -15.30
C GLY A 268 7.27 -8.73 -16.83
N ASN A 269 6.33 -8.08 -17.53
CA ASN A 269 6.28 -8.04 -19.00
C ASN A 269 6.63 -6.65 -19.59
N GLY A 270 7.16 -5.74 -18.76
CA GLY A 270 7.49 -4.39 -19.20
C GLY A 270 6.26 -3.53 -19.55
N PRO A 271 6.45 -2.30 -20.03
CA PRO A 271 5.37 -1.38 -20.35
C PRO A 271 4.53 -1.83 -21.56
N TRP A 272 3.27 -1.40 -21.60
CA TRP A 272 2.41 -1.62 -22.75
C TRP A 272 2.58 -0.49 -23.77
N ASN A 273 2.93 -0.86 -25.00
CA ASN A 273 3.29 0.11 -26.05
C ASN A 273 2.21 0.28 -27.14
N GLU A 274 1.01 -0.30 -26.92
CA GLU A 274 -0.10 -0.22 -27.86
C GLU A 274 -1.18 0.72 -27.33
N GLY A 275 -2.11 1.16 -28.22
CA GLY A 275 -3.24 2.01 -27.85
C GLY A 275 -2.88 3.48 -27.68
N ASP A 276 -3.74 4.21 -26.98
CA ASP A 276 -3.57 5.62 -26.69
C ASP A 276 -2.39 5.84 -25.73
N GLU A 277 -1.48 6.70 -26.10
CA GLU A 277 -0.25 6.96 -25.34
C GLU A 277 -0.54 7.49 -23.93
N ASP A 278 -1.51 8.38 -23.82
CA ASP A 278 -1.89 9.01 -22.56
C ASP A 278 -2.57 8.04 -21.58
N GLU A 279 -3.03 6.86 -22.08
CA GLU A 279 -3.70 5.84 -21.26
C GLU A 279 -2.90 4.53 -21.14
N ARG A 280 -1.67 4.46 -21.64
CA ARG A 280 -0.88 3.21 -21.60
C ARG A 280 -0.62 2.70 -20.20
N TRP A 281 -0.52 3.60 -19.23
CA TRP A 281 -0.30 3.28 -17.83
C TRP A 281 -1.53 2.72 -17.11
N CYS A 282 -2.74 3.05 -17.60
CA CYS A 282 -3.97 2.72 -16.91
C CYS A 282 -4.48 1.32 -17.29
N ASN A 283 -4.45 0.37 -16.36
CA ASN A 283 -4.93 -1.00 -16.51
C ASN A 283 -4.49 -1.72 -17.82
N PRO A 284 -3.22 -1.65 -18.22
CA PRO A 284 -2.80 -2.25 -19.49
C PRO A 284 -2.96 -3.78 -19.47
N PRO A 285 -3.45 -4.37 -20.57
CA PRO A 285 -3.63 -5.81 -20.67
C PRO A 285 -2.28 -6.54 -20.82
N GLY A 286 -2.24 -7.83 -20.47
CA GLY A 286 -1.08 -8.70 -20.70
C GLY A 286 0.14 -8.36 -19.83
N ARG A 287 -0.02 -7.60 -18.77
CA ARG A 287 1.05 -7.37 -17.78
C ARG A 287 1.21 -8.57 -16.86
N ALA A 288 2.35 -8.66 -16.21
CA ALA A 288 2.70 -9.75 -15.32
C ALA A 288 3.24 -9.20 -14.00
N LEU A 289 3.13 -9.99 -12.94
CA LEU A 289 3.84 -9.72 -11.68
C LEU A 289 5.35 -9.72 -11.96
N GLY A 290 6.07 -8.80 -11.37
CA GLY A 290 7.52 -8.76 -11.42
C GLY A 290 8.18 -9.50 -10.27
N GLU A 291 9.42 -9.15 -9.95
CA GLU A 291 10.18 -9.73 -8.86
C GLU A 291 9.46 -9.55 -7.52
N SER A 292 9.48 -10.59 -6.70
CA SER A 292 8.93 -10.52 -5.35
C SER A 292 9.65 -9.47 -4.50
N PRO A 293 8.96 -8.81 -3.57
CA PRO A 293 9.58 -7.87 -2.65
C PRO A 293 10.77 -8.47 -1.91
N THR A 294 11.90 -7.76 -1.91
CA THR A 294 13.14 -8.20 -1.27
C THR A 294 14.12 -7.06 -1.06
N THR A 295 14.92 -7.15 0.00
CA THR A 295 16.12 -6.30 0.20
C THR A 295 17.39 -6.91 -0.37
N LYS A 296 17.31 -8.10 -0.96
CA LYS A 296 18.43 -8.80 -1.60
C LYS A 296 18.45 -8.49 -3.09
N THR A 297 18.74 -7.27 -3.42
CA THR A 297 18.91 -6.80 -4.79
C THR A 297 20.31 -7.11 -5.31
N ALA A 298 20.49 -7.13 -6.61
CA ALA A 298 21.82 -7.34 -7.22
C ALA A 298 22.63 -6.04 -7.35
N ASP A 299 22.03 -4.90 -7.04
CA ASP A 299 22.60 -3.58 -7.23
C ASP A 299 22.75 -2.84 -5.90
N PRO A 300 23.93 -2.33 -5.56
CA PRO A 300 24.18 -1.68 -4.26
C PRO A 300 23.45 -0.34 -4.06
N LEU A 301 22.92 0.27 -5.13
CA LEU A 301 22.10 1.48 -5.06
C LEU A 301 20.61 1.15 -4.93
N VAL A 302 20.21 -0.10 -5.10
CA VAL A 302 18.81 -0.53 -4.96
C VAL A 302 18.61 -1.15 -3.58
N ASP A 303 17.99 -0.42 -2.67
CA ASP A 303 17.73 -0.88 -1.31
C ASP A 303 16.72 -2.01 -1.24
N ALA A 304 15.69 -1.95 -2.09
CA ALA A 304 14.67 -2.99 -2.15
C ALA A 304 13.89 -3.00 -3.47
N TYR A 305 13.41 -4.17 -3.83
CA TYR A 305 12.22 -4.34 -4.68
C TYR A 305 11.01 -4.37 -3.76
N LEU A 306 9.98 -3.61 -4.11
CA LEU A 306 8.74 -3.50 -3.35
C LEU A 306 7.54 -3.76 -4.27
N TRP A 307 6.43 -4.18 -3.69
CA TRP A 307 5.13 -4.10 -4.35
C TRP A 307 4.36 -2.94 -3.74
N VAL A 308 4.65 -1.75 -4.26
CA VAL A 308 4.03 -0.50 -3.81
C VAL A 308 2.58 -0.46 -4.26
N LYS A 309 2.33 -0.64 -5.57
CA LYS A 309 0.98 -0.91 -6.07
C LYS A 309 0.54 -2.31 -5.65
N ARG A 310 -0.71 -2.45 -5.24
CA ARG A 310 -1.29 -3.77 -4.96
C ARG A 310 -1.75 -4.42 -6.26
N PRO A 311 -1.09 -5.50 -6.73
CA PRO A 311 -1.49 -6.16 -7.97
C PRO A 311 -2.94 -6.65 -7.92
N GLY A 312 -3.73 -6.28 -8.92
CA GLY A 312 -5.16 -6.58 -8.98
C GLY A 312 -6.08 -5.46 -8.51
N GLU A 313 -5.55 -4.36 -7.94
CA GLU A 313 -6.31 -3.14 -7.76
C GLU A 313 -6.25 -2.29 -9.04
N SER A 314 -7.40 -1.77 -9.46
CA SER A 314 -7.53 -0.93 -10.66
C SER A 314 -6.75 0.39 -10.55
N ASP A 315 -6.28 0.89 -11.68
CA ASP A 315 -5.70 2.23 -11.80
C ASP A 315 -6.78 3.31 -12.02
N GLY A 316 -7.97 2.91 -12.45
CA GLY A 316 -9.08 3.82 -12.75
C GLY A 316 -10.12 3.20 -13.67
N GLU A 317 -11.15 3.98 -14.00
CA GLU A 317 -12.26 3.55 -14.86
C GLU A 317 -11.88 3.55 -16.36
N CYS A 318 -10.65 3.16 -16.68
CA CYS A 318 -10.15 2.93 -18.03
C CYS A 318 -10.22 1.44 -18.40
N LYS A 319 -10.27 1.14 -19.70
CA LYS A 319 -10.24 -0.24 -20.25
C LYS A 319 -11.21 -1.21 -19.56
N GLY A 320 -12.34 -0.69 -19.03
CA GLY A 320 -13.35 -1.49 -18.33
C GLY A 320 -13.06 -1.80 -16.87
N GLY A 321 -12.01 -1.23 -16.30
CA GLY A 321 -11.68 -1.35 -14.88
C GLY A 321 -12.68 -0.62 -13.96
N PRO A 322 -12.79 -1.02 -12.70
CA PRO A 322 -13.51 -0.29 -11.68
C PRO A 322 -12.75 0.98 -11.26
N LYS A 323 -13.28 1.75 -10.32
CA LYS A 323 -12.60 2.94 -9.77
C LYS A 323 -11.20 2.63 -9.25
N ALA A 324 -10.31 3.63 -9.31
CA ALA A 324 -8.95 3.53 -8.79
C ALA A 324 -8.93 2.94 -7.36
N GLY A 325 -8.01 2.02 -7.11
CA GLY A 325 -7.85 1.33 -5.82
C GLY A 325 -8.86 0.20 -5.56
N GLN A 326 -9.89 0.02 -6.38
CA GLN A 326 -10.83 -1.09 -6.20
C GLN A 326 -10.24 -2.40 -6.71
N TRP A 327 -10.46 -3.47 -5.93
CA TRP A 327 -10.06 -4.81 -6.29
C TRP A 327 -10.80 -5.30 -7.55
N TRP A 328 -10.02 -5.81 -8.51
CA TRP A 328 -10.51 -6.34 -9.79
C TRP A 328 -10.00 -7.78 -9.99
N PRO A 329 -10.82 -8.78 -9.61
CA PRO A 329 -10.40 -10.19 -9.62
C PRO A 329 -9.90 -10.71 -10.97
N GLU A 330 -10.51 -10.27 -12.07
CA GLU A 330 -10.13 -10.69 -13.42
C GLU A 330 -8.75 -10.18 -13.78
N TYR A 331 -8.45 -8.92 -13.50
CA TYR A 331 -7.15 -8.31 -13.74
C TYR A 331 -6.06 -8.93 -12.85
N ALA A 332 -6.38 -9.23 -11.59
CA ALA A 332 -5.49 -9.95 -10.69
C ALA A 332 -5.14 -11.35 -11.20
N LEU A 333 -6.14 -12.08 -11.71
CA LEU A 333 -5.92 -13.39 -12.33
C LEU A 333 -5.04 -13.30 -13.57
N ASP A 334 -5.24 -12.28 -14.41
CA ASP A 334 -4.47 -12.10 -15.63
C ASP A 334 -3.01 -11.78 -15.34
N LEU A 335 -2.72 -10.89 -14.37
CA LEU A 335 -1.37 -10.63 -13.87
C LEU A 335 -0.70 -11.92 -13.37
N ALA A 336 -1.40 -12.67 -12.51
CA ALA A 336 -0.87 -13.90 -11.92
C ALA A 336 -0.65 -15.03 -12.94
N LYS A 337 -1.49 -15.15 -13.98
CA LYS A 337 -1.32 -16.12 -15.07
C LYS A 337 -0.13 -15.79 -15.95
N ALA A 338 0.07 -14.52 -16.26
CA ALA A 338 1.15 -14.07 -17.14
C ALA A 338 2.54 -14.22 -16.51
N SER A 339 2.62 -14.40 -15.19
CA SER A 339 3.88 -14.51 -14.45
C SER A 339 4.50 -15.91 -14.44
N GLY A 340 4.03 -16.85 -15.25
CA GLY A 340 4.60 -18.18 -15.40
C GLY A 340 4.09 -19.23 -14.40
#